data_27c136724485cc39dd6506baebe01821
#
_entry.id   27c136724485cc39dd6506baebe01821
#
_cell.length_a   1.000
_cell.length_b   1.000
_cell.length_c   1.000
_cell.angle_alpha   90.00
_cell.angle_beta   90.00
_cell.angle_gamma   90.00
#
_symmetry.space_group_name_H-M   'P 1'
#
loop_
_entity.id
_entity.type
_entity.pdbx_description
1 polymer ?
#
loop_
_entity_poly.entity_id
_entity_poly.type
_entity_poly.pdbx_seq_one_letter_code
_entity_poly.pdbx_strand_id
1 'polypeptide(L)'
;KTVQERALSPELVVKAINGSPFVGESVFAEITLLLQPNTQIYSERNNIVKLSGDGIRAVYLAGPKEAPPVNGKRAIRFLYQISPLKSGDLSLTASFKPLIQLPSTTGRRRVDERFDLTSQPVSIASRSLPTEGRPADFSGAIGNFALSLQADPLSVKTGEPIAMRFTVTGNGSFEFLQSPNPTSTSGWKFYEPTKLDLQRGEPGKPSQLIFSQNIVPEQKHDQLPTFRLTVFDSKKEQYVTLMTDRIPLTVEEVALNSGFKKKQTPSDLNSSNNNTASPESALSDILMMDSTITPQWSVASTPAWRNSAFWSVNLLSITLLIIAATWLRLHQKKTQQSGKINAKEALETLKKNNASDTQFDLIAYDCLRRMISEKKIKEISPLL
;
A
#
# COMPACT_ATOMS: atom_id res chain seq x y z
N LYS A 1 39.18 -0.41 22.84
CA LYS A 1 39.26 0.25 21.51
C LYS A 1 39.95 1.57 21.68
N THR A 2 40.99 1.82 20.93
CA THR A 2 41.76 3.09 20.94
C THR A 2 40.87 4.22 20.38
N VAL A 3 41.21 5.49 20.70
CA VAL A 3 40.49 6.68 20.20
C VAL A 3 40.40 6.64 18.65
N GLN A 4 41.41 6.13 18.00
CA GLN A 4 41.52 6.00 16.56
C GLN A 4 40.55 4.92 15.99
N GLU A 5 40.36 3.79 16.69
CA GLU A 5 39.38 2.76 16.34
C GLU A 5 37.94 3.22 16.51
N ARG A 6 37.67 4.10 17.52
CA ARG A 6 36.34 4.72 17.70
C ARG A 6 36.01 5.71 16.58
N ALA A 7 36.99 6.47 16.11
CA ALA A 7 36.80 7.41 15.00
C ALA A 7 36.51 6.70 13.66
N LEU A 8 36.95 5.45 13.51
CA LEU A 8 36.79 4.62 12.31
C LEU A 8 35.49 3.80 12.33
N SER A 9 34.82 3.65 13.47
CA SER A 9 33.64 2.81 13.60
C SER A 9 32.40 3.42 12.91
N PRO A 10 31.60 2.60 12.21
CA PRO A 10 30.27 3.01 11.75
C PRO A 10 29.40 3.43 12.93
N GLU A 11 28.58 4.44 12.73
CA GLU A 11 27.69 4.99 13.76
C GLU A 11 26.27 5.15 13.23
N LEU A 12 25.28 4.84 14.07
CA LEU A 12 23.88 4.98 13.76
C LEU A 12 23.30 6.11 14.61
N VAL A 13 22.76 7.13 13.96
CA VAL A 13 22.18 8.31 14.62
C VAL A 13 20.69 8.39 14.27
N VAL A 14 19.84 8.56 15.28
CA VAL A 14 18.40 8.78 15.12
C VAL A 14 18.08 10.23 15.41
N LYS A 15 17.28 10.84 14.55
CA LYS A 15 16.73 12.18 14.72
C LYS A 15 15.22 12.14 14.51
N ALA A 16 14.45 12.43 15.55
CA ALA A 16 13.02 12.71 15.42
C ALA A 16 12.84 14.16 14.95
N ILE A 17 11.94 14.37 13.98
CA ILE A 17 11.80 15.70 13.35
C ILE A 17 10.91 16.63 14.18
N ASN A 18 9.98 16.10 15.00
CA ASN A 18 9.13 16.88 15.90
C ASN A 18 9.29 16.39 17.35
N GLY A 19 9.52 17.33 18.27
CA GLY A 19 9.92 17.00 19.65
C GLY A 19 8.82 16.49 20.57
N SER A 20 7.52 16.80 20.35
CA SER A 20 6.42 16.47 21.28
C SER A 20 5.13 16.15 20.55
N PRO A 21 5.05 15.01 19.84
CA PRO A 21 3.87 14.62 19.10
C PRO A 21 2.72 14.20 20.04
N PHE A 22 1.49 14.33 19.58
CA PHE A 22 0.33 13.77 20.26
C PHE A 22 0.24 12.25 20.04
N VAL A 23 -0.39 11.55 20.98
CA VAL A 23 -0.70 10.11 20.83
C VAL A 23 -1.51 9.89 19.57
N GLY A 24 -1.01 9.03 18.68
CA GLY A 24 -1.60 8.77 17.36
C GLY A 24 -1.17 9.74 16.25
N GLU A 25 -0.44 10.83 16.57
CA GLU A 25 0.11 11.71 15.55
C GLU A 25 1.23 11.00 14.77
N SER A 26 1.24 11.18 13.46
CA SER A 26 2.30 10.69 12.60
C SER A 26 3.35 11.75 12.36
N VAL A 27 4.56 11.49 12.81
CA VAL A 27 5.72 12.35 12.59
C VAL A 27 6.85 11.58 11.93
N PHE A 28 7.83 12.28 11.36
CA PHE A 28 8.95 11.64 10.69
C PHE A 28 10.13 11.46 11.65
N ALA A 29 10.83 10.34 11.48
CA ALA A 29 12.12 10.09 12.10
C ALA A 29 13.14 9.77 10.99
N GLU A 30 14.30 10.38 11.08
CA GLU A 30 15.42 10.13 10.17
C GLU A 30 16.48 9.31 10.91
N ILE A 31 16.94 8.24 10.29
CA ILE A 31 18.07 7.46 10.75
C ILE A 31 19.23 7.73 9.82
N THR A 32 20.34 8.16 10.33
CA THR A 32 21.57 8.39 9.55
C THR A 32 22.63 7.37 9.94
N LEU A 33 23.09 6.59 8.98
CA LEU A 33 24.25 5.76 9.10
C LEU A 33 25.48 6.56 8.67
N LEU A 34 26.41 6.78 9.59
CA LEU A 34 27.67 7.48 9.37
C LEU A 34 28.80 6.47 9.15
N LEU A 35 29.50 6.61 8.05
CA LEU A 35 30.56 5.72 7.60
C LEU A 35 31.83 6.49 7.29
N GLN A 36 32.95 5.80 7.28
CA GLN A 36 34.19 6.33 6.70
C GLN A 36 34.00 6.61 5.20
N PRO A 37 34.67 7.65 4.66
CA PRO A 37 34.78 7.82 3.22
C PRO A 37 35.32 6.53 2.54
N ASN A 38 34.85 6.24 1.33
CA ASN A 38 35.28 5.06 0.55
C ASN A 38 34.91 3.67 1.12
N THR A 39 34.01 3.60 2.12
CA THR A 39 33.42 2.34 2.57
C THR A 39 32.25 1.95 1.65
N GLN A 40 32.08 0.66 1.42
CA GLN A 40 30.92 0.12 0.69
C GLN A 40 30.05 -0.69 1.66
N ILE A 41 28.73 -0.60 1.49
CA ILE A 41 27.78 -1.40 2.24
C ILE A 41 27.22 -2.46 1.29
N TYR A 42 27.27 -3.70 1.72
CA TYR A 42 26.52 -4.76 1.07
C TYR A 42 25.20 -4.94 1.80
N SER A 43 24.13 -4.53 1.16
CA SER A 43 22.78 -4.75 1.65
C SER A 43 22.31 -6.13 1.19
N GLU A 44 22.23 -7.08 2.11
CA GLU A 44 21.44 -8.29 1.88
C GLU A 44 19.98 -7.86 1.76
N ARG A 45 19.21 -8.47 0.85
CA ARG A 45 17.82 -8.06 0.49
C ARG A 45 16.86 -7.83 1.69
N ASN A 46 17.17 -8.40 2.85
CA ASN A 46 16.34 -8.31 4.06
C ASN A 46 16.99 -7.57 5.22
N ASN A 47 18.16 -6.96 5.02
CA ASN A 47 18.89 -6.26 6.06
C ASN A 47 18.55 -4.76 6.01
N ILE A 48 17.41 -4.41 6.59
CA ILE A 48 16.92 -3.03 6.70
C ILE A 48 17.23 -2.52 8.13
N VAL A 49 17.59 -1.25 8.23
CA VAL A 49 17.68 -0.58 9.53
C VAL A 49 16.33 -0.73 10.25
N LYS A 50 16.34 -1.22 11.48
CA LYS A 50 15.12 -1.35 12.30
C LYS A 50 15.05 -0.19 13.28
N LEU A 51 13.90 0.47 13.31
CA LEU A 51 13.58 1.49 14.30
C LEU A 51 12.52 0.94 15.25
N SER A 52 12.75 0.99 16.55
CA SER A 52 11.88 0.44 17.57
C SER A 52 11.85 1.30 18.82
N GLY A 53 10.73 1.26 19.53
CA GLY A 53 10.53 1.92 20.82
C GLY A 53 9.27 1.38 21.48
N ASP A 54 9.30 1.23 22.81
CA ASP A 54 8.10 0.81 23.54
C ASP A 54 7.02 1.91 23.46
N GLY A 55 5.81 1.54 23.04
CA GLY A 55 4.72 2.48 22.82
C GLY A 55 4.90 3.38 21.60
N ILE A 56 5.75 2.99 20.64
CA ILE A 56 5.93 3.69 19.36
C ILE A 56 5.72 2.70 18.22
N ARG A 57 4.89 3.07 17.27
CA ARG A 57 4.79 2.39 15.99
C ARG A 57 5.71 3.06 15.00
N ALA A 58 6.57 2.28 14.35
CA ALA A 58 7.48 2.76 13.32
C ALA A 58 7.21 2.06 11.98
N VAL A 59 7.09 2.83 10.91
CA VAL A 59 6.87 2.37 9.55
C VAL A 59 8.00 2.89 8.66
N TYR A 60 8.71 1.99 8.02
CA TYR A 60 9.75 2.35 7.04
C TYR A 60 9.11 2.98 5.81
N LEU A 61 9.62 4.15 5.38
CA LEU A 61 9.11 4.87 4.22
C LEU A 61 10.07 4.82 3.03
N ALA A 62 11.34 5.15 3.26
CA ALA A 62 12.32 5.27 2.19
C ALA A 62 13.77 5.10 2.68
N GLY A 63 14.66 4.74 1.77
CA GLY A 63 16.10 4.61 1.94
C GLY A 63 16.63 3.30 1.35
N PRO A 64 17.93 3.05 1.42
CA PRO A 64 19.00 4.01 1.75
C PRO A 64 19.13 5.13 0.72
N LYS A 65 19.37 6.36 1.16
CA LYS A 65 19.62 7.52 0.30
C LYS A 65 20.90 8.22 0.76
N GLU A 66 21.81 8.51 -0.17
CA GLU A 66 22.99 9.31 0.14
C GLU A 66 22.61 10.71 0.59
N ALA A 67 23.31 11.20 1.58
CA ALA A 67 23.14 12.52 2.17
C ALA A 67 24.47 13.29 2.19
N PRO A 68 24.44 14.61 2.35
CA PRO A 68 25.67 15.37 2.52
C PRO A 68 26.50 14.81 3.66
N PRO A 69 27.85 14.77 3.50
CA PRO A 69 28.73 14.27 4.56
C PRO A 69 28.54 15.03 5.88
N VAL A 70 28.60 14.30 6.98
CA VAL A 70 28.53 14.88 8.32
C VAL A 70 29.88 14.68 9.02
N ASN A 71 30.53 15.76 9.43
CA ASN A 71 31.86 15.72 10.08
C ASN A 71 32.89 14.90 9.30
N GLY A 72 32.90 15.01 7.96
CA GLY A 72 33.80 14.26 7.09
C GLY A 72 33.44 12.79 6.91
N LYS A 73 32.38 12.28 7.54
CA LYS A 73 31.87 10.92 7.36
C LYS A 73 30.82 10.90 6.25
N ARG A 74 30.81 9.85 5.46
CA ARG A 74 29.75 9.54 4.50
C ARG A 74 28.45 9.28 5.26
N ALA A 75 27.35 9.89 4.83
CA ALA A 75 26.05 9.78 5.50
C ALA A 75 25.03 9.10 4.58
N ILE A 76 24.34 8.08 5.11
CA ILE A 76 23.25 7.38 4.41
C ILE A 76 22.02 7.49 5.28
N ARG A 77 20.93 8.01 4.70
CA ARG A 77 19.67 8.25 5.38
C ARG A 77 18.64 7.20 5.10
N PHE A 78 17.88 6.90 6.16
CA PHE A 78 16.66 6.09 6.12
C PHE A 78 15.55 6.92 6.76
N LEU A 79 14.38 6.88 6.16
CA LEU A 79 13.22 7.64 6.60
C LEU A 79 12.17 6.71 7.17
N TYR A 80 11.67 7.07 8.34
CA TYR A 80 10.58 6.39 9.03
C TYR A 80 9.44 7.36 9.35
N GLN A 81 8.24 6.86 9.33
CA GLN A 81 7.09 7.47 9.98
C GLN A 81 6.92 6.80 11.33
N ILE A 82 6.81 7.58 12.38
CA ILE A 82 6.59 7.09 13.74
C ILE A 82 5.29 7.68 14.28
N SER A 83 4.58 6.90 15.11
CA SER A 83 3.36 7.32 15.79
C SER A 83 3.40 6.80 17.23
N PRO A 84 3.38 7.69 18.23
CA PRO A 84 3.24 7.31 19.63
C PRO A 84 1.89 6.63 19.86
N LEU A 85 1.88 5.56 20.63
CA LEU A 85 0.68 4.81 21.01
C LEU A 85 0.24 5.10 22.44
N LYS A 86 1.12 5.73 23.23
CA LYS A 86 0.85 6.15 24.61
C LYS A 86 1.50 7.51 24.89
N SER A 87 1.00 8.23 25.87
CA SER A 87 1.57 9.48 26.33
C SER A 87 2.73 9.25 27.30
N GLY A 88 3.57 10.27 27.46
CA GLY A 88 4.75 10.28 28.33
C GLY A 88 6.05 10.25 27.55
N ASP A 89 7.15 10.05 28.27
CA ASP A 89 8.49 9.95 27.68
C ASP A 89 8.71 8.57 27.09
N LEU A 90 8.85 8.51 25.78
CA LEU A 90 9.08 7.31 25.01
C LEU A 90 10.51 7.27 24.50
N SER A 91 11.12 6.10 24.50
CA SER A 91 12.48 5.90 24.00
C SER A 91 12.46 5.26 22.62
N LEU A 92 13.22 5.82 21.69
CA LEU A 92 13.36 5.34 20.32
C LEU A 92 14.80 4.94 20.03
N THR A 93 15.01 3.74 19.51
CA THR A 93 16.34 3.18 19.23
C THR A 93 16.36 2.55 17.84
N ALA A 94 17.42 2.79 17.09
CA ALA A 94 17.65 2.13 15.81
C ALA A 94 18.69 1.03 15.95
N SER A 95 18.50 -0.08 15.23
CA SER A 95 19.45 -1.19 15.14
C SER A 95 19.68 -1.58 13.68
N PHE A 96 20.94 -1.94 13.36
CA PHE A 96 21.31 -2.33 12.01
C PHE A 96 22.50 -3.29 12.05
N LYS A 97 22.45 -4.34 11.20
CA LYS A 97 23.53 -5.34 11.09
C LYS A 97 24.11 -5.39 9.68
N PRO A 98 24.80 -4.33 9.24
CA PRO A 98 25.34 -4.27 7.88
C PRO A 98 26.61 -5.13 7.74
N LEU A 99 26.84 -5.62 6.51
CA LEU A 99 28.15 -6.04 6.04
C LEU A 99 28.82 -4.84 5.40
N ILE A 100 29.92 -4.37 5.96
CA ILE A 100 30.63 -3.17 5.50
C ILE A 100 31.99 -3.57 5.00
N GLN A 101 32.32 -3.14 3.80
CA GLN A 101 33.64 -3.26 3.25
C GLN A 101 34.51 -2.06 3.64
N LEU A 102 35.49 -2.31 4.47
CA LEU A 102 36.44 -1.31 4.93
C LEU A 102 37.69 -1.23 4.02
N PRO A 103 38.25 -0.04 3.83
CA PRO A 103 39.55 0.08 3.21
C PRO A 103 40.63 -0.59 4.09
N SER A 104 41.51 -1.39 3.47
CA SER A 104 42.62 -1.99 4.23
C SER A 104 43.62 -0.94 4.63
N THR A 105 44.14 -1.05 5.84
CA THR A 105 45.23 -0.22 6.35
C THR A 105 46.55 -0.43 5.60
N THR A 106 46.70 -1.58 4.91
CA THR A 106 47.88 -1.93 4.10
C THR A 106 47.69 -1.64 2.61
N GLY A 107 46.58 -1.04 2.18
CA GLY A 107 46.33 -0.49 0.84
C GLY A 107 46.04 -1.50 -0.27
N ARG A 108 46.13 -2.81 -0.04
CA ARG A 108 45.96 -3.81 -1.11
C ARG A 108 44.75 -4.72 -1.06
N ARG A 109 44.06 -4.80 0.06
CA ARG A 109 42.82 -5.63 0.20
C ARG A 109 41.76 -4.88 0.95
N ARG A 110 40.51 -4.97 0.52
CA ARG A 110 39.36 -4.56 1.29
C ARG A 110 38.97 -5.71 2.22
N VAL A 111 38.45 -5.37 3.41
CA VAL A 111 38.03 -6.34 4.42
C VAL A 111 36.55 -6.18 4.61
N ASP A 112 35.79 -7.27 4.47
CA ASP A 112 34.35 -7.29 4.75
C ASP A 112 34.16 -7.62 6.22
N GLU A 113 33.49 -6.74 6.94
CA GLU A 113 33.20 -6.88 8.38
C GLU A 113 31.71 -6.71 8.66
N ARG A 114 31.16 -7.59 9.51
CA ARG A 114 29.79 -7.45 10.03
C ARG A 114 29.81 -6.61 11.28
N PHE A 115 28.95 -5.60 11.28
CA PHE A 115 28.75 -4.72 12.43
C PHE A 115 27.38 -5.00 13.05
N ASP A 116 27.27 -4.94 14.37
CA ASP A 116 26.03 -4.87 15.12
C ASP A 116 25.90 -3.47 15.71
N LEU A 117 25.17 -2.62 14.99
CA LEU A 117 25.04 -1.20 15.30
C LEU A 117 23.74 -0.95 16.04
N THR A 118 23.83 -0.22 17.13
CA THR A 118 22.69 0.29 17.88
C THR A 118 22.89 1.77 18.14
N SER A 119 21.87 2.59 17.87
CA SER A 119 21.93 4.02 18.13
C SER A 119 21.85 4.32 19.63
N GLN A 120 22.28 5.50 20.01
CA GLN A 120 21.87 6.05 21.31
C GLN A 120 20.33 6.20 21.33
N PRO A 121 19.67 5.93 22.48
CA PRO A 121 18.23 6.12 22.61
C PRO A 121 17.90 7.62 22.52
N VAL A 122 16.83 7.92 21.76
CA VAL A 122 16.29 9.27 21.63
C VAL A 122 14.94 9.34 22.34
N SER A 123 14.80 10.30 23.28
CA SER A 123 13.55 10.51 23.99
C SER A 123 12.57 11.33 23.15
N ILE A 124 11.30 10.92 23.18
CA ILE A 124 10.17 11.60 22.55
C ILE A 124 9.10 11.81 23.61
N ALA A 125 8.82 13.06 23.95
CA ALA A 125 7.76 13.42 24.87
C ALA A 125 6.40 13.41 24.16
N SER A 126 5.64 12.33 24.30
CA SER A 126 4.31 12.20 23.69
C SER A 126 3.22 12.80 24.57
N ARG A 127 2.31 13.57 23.97
CA ARG A 127 1.21 14.28 24.67
C ARG A 127 -0.12 13.59 24.42
N SER A 128 -0.99 13.54 25.43
CA SER A 128 -2.38 13.13 25.27
C SER A 128 -3.16 14.17 24.49
N LEU A 129 -4.16 13.73 23.71
CA LEU A 129 -5.11 14.63 23.08
C LEU A 129 -5.97 15.32 24.14
N PRO A 130 -6.31 16.62 23.98
CA PRO A 130 -7.25 17.30 24.86
C PRO A 130 -8.60 16.57 24.91
N THR A 131 -9.14 16.39 26.11
CA THR A 131 -10.49 15.85 26.30
C THR A 131 -11.55 16.93 26.19
N GLU A 132 -11.19 18.15 26.54
CA GLU A 132 -12.05 19.31 26.40
C GLU A 132 -12.28 19.66 24.93
N GLY A 133 -13.54 19.92 24.56
CA GLY A 133 -13.93 20.24 23.19
C GLY A 133 -13.84 19.06 22.20
N ARG A 134 -13.64 17.84 22.68
CA ARG A 134 -13.58 16.65 21.80
C ARG A 134 -14.97 16.28 21.27
N PRO A 135 -15.23 16.39 19.96
CA PRO A 135 -16.52 16.01 19.38
C PRO A 135 -16.74 14.49 19.44
N ALA A 136 -18.00 14.09 19.55
CA ALA A 136 -18.39 12.67 19.64
C ALA A 136 -18.05 11.88 18.36
N ASP A 137 -18.02 12.54 17.21
CA ASP A 137 -17.71 11.98 15.89
C ASP A 137 -16.21 12.10 15.51
N PHE A 138 -15.33 12.39 16.47
CA PHE A 138 -13.90 12.41 16.22
C PHE A 138 -13.38 11.01 15.87
N SER A 139 -12.86 10.86 14.66
CA SER A 139 -12.38 9.58 14.09
C SER A 139 -11.00 9.13 14.60
N GLY A 140 -10.28 9.96 15.37
CA GLY A 140 -8.89 9.68 15.77
C GLY A 140 -7.85 10.17 14.76
N ALA A 141 -8.23 10.84 13.69
CA ALA A 141 -7.30 11.42 12.71
C ALA A 141 -6.65 12.69 13.25
N ILE A 142 -5.31 12.72 13.25
CA ILE A 142 -4.50 13.83 13.76
C ILE A 142 -3.64 14.37 12.64
N GLY A 143 -3.72 15.66 12.40
CA GLY A 143 -2.96 16.35 11.35
C GLY A 143 -3.72 17.49 10.70
N ASN A 144 -3.13 18.04 9.66
CA ASN A 144 -3.76 19.06 8.82
C ASN A 144 -4.27 18.42 7.54
N PHE A 145 -5.61 18.44 7.35
CA PHE A 145 -6.28 17.75 6.24
C PHE A 145 -7.18 18.71 5.46
N ALA A 146 -7.38 18.37 4.19
CA ALA A 146 -8.41 18.94 3.32
C ALA A 146 -9.30 17.79 2.83
N LEU A 147 -10.60 18.06 2.71
CA LEU A 147 -11.62 17.12 2.26
C LEU A 147 -12.23 17.64 0.95
N SER A 148 -12.33 16.76 -0.05
CA SER A 148 -13.09 17.03 -1.28
C SER A 148 -13.99 15.87 -1.62
N LEU A 149 -15.10 16.16 -2.30
CA LEU A 149 -16.10 15.19 -2.77
C LEU A 149 -16.25 15.33 -4.28
N GLN A 150 -16.28 14.19 -4.95
CA GLN A 150 -16.72 14.04 -6.33
C GLN A 150 -17.85 13.02 -6.37
N ALA A 151 -18.84 13.25 -7.22
CA ALA A 151 -19.98 12.34 -7.39
C ALA A 151 -20.35 12.23 -8.87
N ASP A 152 -20.77 11.04 -9.27
CA ASP A 152 -21.20 10.74 -10.63
C ASP A 152 -22.22 9.58 -10.60
N PRO A 153 -23.33 9.69 -11.33
CA PRO A 153 -23.82 10.83 -12.10
C PRO A 153 -24.48 11.92 -11.21
N LEU A 154 -24.57 13.15 -11.73
CA LEU A 154 -25.27 14.29 -11.06
C LEU A 154 -26.71 14.51 -11.56
N SER A 155 -27.23 13.62 -12.40
CA SER A 155 -28.62 13.58 -12.85
C SER A 155 -29.08 12.12 -12.78
N VAL A 156 -30.04 11.83 -11.93
CA VAL A 156 -30.50 10.48 -11.63
C VAL A 156 -32.02 10.48 -11.40
N LYS A 157 -32.60 9.30 -11.46
CA LYS A 157 -33.99 9.08 -11.00
C LYS A 157 -34.00 8.64 -9.55
N THR A 158 -35.12 8.88 -8.87
CA THR A 158 -35.34 8.33 -7.53
C THR A 158 -35.13 6.81 -7.54
N GLY A 159 -34.29 6.31 -6.61
CA GLY A 159 -33.89 4.91 -6.54
C GLY A 159 -32.63 4.53 -7.33
N GLU A 160 -32.06 5.41 -8.15
CA GLU A 160 -30.83 5.14 -8.86
C GLU A 160 -29.61 5.49 -8.02
N PRO A 161 -28.52 4.70 -8.09
CA PRO A 161 -27.34 4.94 -7.27
C PRO A 161 -26.45 6.05 -7.85
N ILE A 162 -25.85 6.82 -6.93
CA ILE A 162 -24.83 7.82 -7.19
C ILE A 162 -23.53 7.34 -6.56
N ALA A 163 -22.46 7.24 -7.34
CA ALA A 163 -21.14 6.91 -6.83
C ALA A 163 -20.42 8.16 -6.32
N MET A 164 -20.02 8.14 -5.06
CA MET A 164 -19.25 9.22 -4.43
C MET A 164 -17.81 8.80 -4.20
N ARG A 165 -16.93 9.75 -4.39
CA ARG A 165 -15.49 9.63 -4.12
C ARG A 165 -15.06 10.76 -3.20
N PHE A 166 -14.70 10.41 -1.96
CA PHE A 166 -14.10 11.34 -1.02
C PHE A 166 -12.59 11.26 -1.15
N THR A 167 -11.94 12.40 -1.27
CA THR A 167 -10.49 12.52 -1.27
C THR A 167 -10.06 13.34 -0.07
N VAL A 168 -9.31 12.72 0.84
CA VAL A 168 -8.71 13.39 1.99
C VAL A 168 -7.23 13.56 1.71
N THR A 169 -6.77 14.78 1.64
CA THR A 169 -5.35 15.12 1.43
C THR A 169 -4.79 15.82 2.64
N GLY A 170 -3.52 15.59 2.97
CA GLY A 170 -2.93 16.30 4.10
C GLY A 170 -1.67 15.65 4.65
N ASN A 171 -1.21 16.23 5.76
CA ASN A 171 -0.07 15.76 6.53
C ASN A 171 -0.55 15.33 7.91
N GLY A 172 -0.49 14.03 8.19
CA GLY A 172 -0.96 13.49 9.46
C GLY A 172 -1.11 11.98 9.45
N SER A 173 -1.85 11.48 10.44
CA SER A 173 -2.14 10.07 10.59
C SER A 173 -3.41 9.69 9.82
N PHE A 174 -3.25 8.94 8.74
CA PHE A 174 -4.36 8.40 7.93
C PHE A 174 -4.86 7.05 8.43
N GLU A 175 -4.25 6.49 9.44
CA GLU A 175 -4.48 5.12 9.87
C GLU A 175 -5.85 4.92 10.48
N PHE A 176 -6.24 5.85 11.37
CA PHE A 176 -7.53 5.85 12.05
C PHE A 176 -8.59 6.69 11.32
N LEU A 177 -8.23 7.25 10.16
CA LEU A 177 -9.15 8.06 9.39
C LEU A 177 -10.29 7.19 8.87
N GLN A 178 -11.50 7.55 9.24
CA GLN A 178 -12.75 6.95 8.76
C GLN A 178 -13.34 7.77 7.62
N SER A 179 -14.30 7.19 6.90
CA SER A 179 -15.04 7.92 5.87
C SER A 179 -15.79 9.11 6.48
N PRO A 180 -15.91 10.23 5.74
CA PRO A 180 -16.73 11.34 6.17
C PRO A 180 -18.19 10.90 6.42
N ASN A 181 -18.81 11.48 7.45
CA ASN A 181 -20.18 11.20 7.83
C ASN A 181 -21.15 12.21 7.20
N PRO A 182 -22.33 11.79 6.71
CA PRO A 182 -23.34 12.72 6.21
C PRO A 182 -23.87 13.61 7.33
N THR A 183 -24.19 14.87 7.01
CA THR A 183 -24.81 15.80 7.98
C THR A 183 -26.31 15.55 8.13
N SER A 184 -26.93 14.95 7.12
CA SER A 184 -28.34 14.54 7.13
C SER A 184 -28.49 13.22 6.36
N THR A 185 -29.33 12.33 6.88
CA THR A 185 -29.65 11.04 6.26
C THR A 185 -31.07 11.01 5.67
N SER A 186 -31.88 12.07 5.90
CA SER A 186 -33.28 12.11 5.49
C SER A 186 -33.41 12.07 3.96
N GLY A 187 -34.19 11.09 3.46
CA GLY A 187 -34.47 10.89 2.05
C GLY A 187 -33.31 10.30 1.23
N TRP A 188 -32.34 9.71 1.94
CA TRP A 188 -31.17 9.08 1.34
C TRP A 188 -30.92 7.71 1.93
N LYS A 189 -30.62 6.76 1.08
CA LYS A 189 -30.08 5.46 1.46
C LYS A 189 -28.57 5.47 1.25
N PHE A 190 -27.80 5.19 2.30
CA PHE A 190 -26.34 5.12 2.27
C PHE A 190 -25.88 3.66 2.27
N TYR A 191 -24.91 3.35 1.42
CA TYR A 191 -24.21 2.07 1.46
C TYR A 191 -22.90 2.23 2.23
N GLU A 192 -22.33 1.12 2.69
CA GLU A 192 -21.08 1.12 3.43
C GLU A 192 -19.93 1.72 2.61
N PRO A 193 -19.15 2.65 3.19
CA PRO A 193 -18.01 3.24 2.53
C PRO A 193 -16.87 2.24 2.42
N THR A 194 -16.14 2.26 1.31
CA THR A 194 -14.94 1.45 1.08
C THR A 194 -13.71 2.33 1.03
N LYS A 195 -12.69 1.99 1.82
CA LYS A 195 -11.37 2.60 1.75
C LYS A 195 -10.61 2.02 0.56
N LEU A 196 -10.25 2.86 -0.43
CA LEU A 196 -9.67 2.40 -1.70
C LEU A 196 -8.14 2.41 -1.66
N ASP A 197 -7.54 3.59 -1.56
CA ASP A 197 -6.11 3.77 -1.74
C ASP A 197 -5.54 4.79 -0.75
N LEU A 198 -4.36 4.48 -0.23
CA LEU A 198 -3.57 5.38 0.60
C LEU A 198 -2.22 5.63 -0.06
N GLN A 199 -2.09 6.77 -0.69
CA GLN A 199 -0.84 7.27 -1.23
C GLN A 199 -0.10 8.06 -0.16
N ARG A 200 0.98 7.48 0.36
CA ARG A 200 1.81 8.14 1.37
C ARG A 200 2.73 9.17 0.71
N GLY A 201 2.67 10.40 1.19
CA GLY A 201 3.58 11.47 0.80
C GLY A 201 4.97 11.30 1.43
N GLU A 202 5.97 11.84 0.78
CA GLU A 202 7.30 12.07 1.34
C GLU A 202 7.28 13.30 2.27
N PRO A 203 8.32 13.55 3.08
CA PRO A 203 8.44 14.79 3.85
C PRO A 203 8.25 16.02 2.97
N GLY A 204 7.31 16.89 3.36
CA GLY A 204 6.94 18.09 2.62
C GLY A 204 5.91 17.89 1.51
N LYS A 205 5.50 16.66 1.22
CA LYS A 205 4.39 16.35 0.32
C LYS A 205 3.20 15.78 1.09
N PRO A 206 1.97 16.20 0.79
CA PRO A 206 0.79 15.65 1.45
C PRO A 206 0.57 14.19 1.04
N SER A 207 0.07 13.39 1.96
CA SER A 207 -0.51 12.08 1.68
C SER A 207 -1.96 12.24 1.21
N GLN A 208 -2.48 11.23 0.53
CA GLN A 208 -3.85 11.21 0.01
C GLN A 208 -4.51 9.88 0.34
N LEU A 209 -5.74 9.95 0.85
CA LEU A 209 -6.59 8.79 1.09
C LEU A 209 -7.91 8.96 0.36
N ILE A 210 -8.35 7.91 -0.32
CA ILE A 210 -9.58 7.90 -1.10
C ILE A 210 -10.57 6.92 -0.47
N PHE A 211 -11.81 7.38 -0.28
CA PHE A 211 -12.95 6.53 0.04
C PHE A 211 -13.97 6.56 -1.11
N SER A 212 -14.64 5.45 -1.33
CA SER A 212 -15.77 5.34 -2.23
C SER A 212 -17.01 4.93 -1.46
N GLN A 213 -18.14 5.56 -1.77
CA GLN A 213 -19.42 5.24 -1.17
C GLN A 213 -20.54 5.46 -2.19
N ASN A 214 -21.50 4.56 -2.25
CA ASN A 214 -22.71 4.75 -3.04
C ASN A 214 -23.83 5.27 -2.15
N ILE A 215 -24.63 6.18 -2.72
CA ILE A 215 -25.86 6.66 -2.10
C ILE A 215 -27.01 6.57 -3.10
N VAL A 216 -28.23 6.49 -2.59
CA VAL A 216 -29.45 6.42 -3.41
C VAL A 216 -30.44 7.44 -2.88
N PRO A 217 -30.93 8.38 -3.72
CA PRO A 217 -32.00 9.29 -3.33
C PRO A 217 -33.33 8.52 -3.26
N GLU A 218 -34.02 8.60 -2.12
CA GLU A 218 -35.33 8.01 -1.91
C GLU A 218 -36.45 9.00 -2.22
N GLN A 219 -36.12 10.27 -2.40
CA GLN A 219 -37.01 11.36 -2.76
C GLN A 219 -36.29 12.39 -3.61
N LYS A 220 -37.04 13.40 -4.08
CA LYS A 220 -36.46 14.50 -4.87
C LYS A 220 -35.50 15.33 -4.03
N HIS A 221 -34.33 15.59 -4.57
CA HIS A 221 -33.29 16.46 -4.03
C HIS A 221 -32.71 17.33 -5.12
N ASP A 222 -32.30 18.55 -4.79
CA ASP A 222 -31.64 19.51 -5.68
C ASP A 222 -30.14 19.66 -5.41
N GLN A 223 -29.65 18.99 -4.36
CA GLN A 223 -28.25 18.94 -3.98
C GLN A 223 -27.89 17.64 -3.26
N LEU A 224 -26.63 17.23 -3.35
CA LEU A 224 -26.10 16.15 -2.56
C LEU A 224 -26.06 16.50 -1.06
N PRO A 225 -26.15 15.51 -0.15
CA PRO A 225 -25.90 15.75 1.26
C PRO A 225 -24.48 16.22 1.46
N THR A 226 -24.27 17.17 2.36
CA THR A 226 -22.92 17.54 2.79
C THR A 226 -22.39 16.52 3.78
N PHE A 227 -21.08 16.31 3.74
CA PHE A 227 -20.38 15.36 4.62
C PHE A 227 -19.40 16.10 5.51
N ARG A 228 -19.22 15.61 6.71
CA ARG A 228 -18.30 16.15 7.71
C ARG A 228 -17.25 15.12 8.10
N LEU A 229 -16.05 15.62 8.37
CA LEU A 229 -14.93 14.85 8.87
C LEU A 229 -14.29 15.63 10.01
N THR A 230 -14.34 15.10 11.22
CA THR A 230 -13.76 15.75 12.39
C THR A 230 -12.35 15.19 12.64
N VAL A 231 -11.38 16.09 12.67
CA VAL A 231 -9.95 15.80 12.84
C VAL A 231 -9.37 16.65 13.96
N PHE A 232 -8.22 16.26 14.50
CA PHE A 232 -7.46 17.09 15.41
C PHE A 232 -6.30 17.76 14.68
N ASP A 233 -6.30 19.08 14.60
CA ASP A 233 -5.19 19.86 14.05
C ASP A 233 -4.10 20.03 15.10
N SER A 234 -3.01 19.27 14.99
CA SER A 234 -1.91 19.29 15.97
C SER A 234 -1.14 20.61 16.01
N LYS A 235 -1.19 21.42 14.93
CA LYS A 235 -0.56 22.74 14.91
C LYS A 235 -1.37 23.80 15.65
N LYS A 236 -2.70 23.71 15.54
CA LYS A 236 -3.63 24.63 16.23
C LYS A 236 -4.04 24.10 17.60
N GLU A 237 -3.71 22.84 17.90
CA GLU A 237 -4.07 22.11 19.10
C GLU A 237 -5.58 22.12 19.38
N GLN A 238 -6.38 21.98 18.31
CA GLN A 238 -7.83 22.01 18.39
C GLN A 238 -8.50 21.01 17.46
N TYR A 239 -9.73 20.63 17.79
CA TYR A 239 -10.56 19.83 16.92
C TYR A 239 -11.16 20.70 15.81
N VAL A 240 -11.08 20.24 14.57
CA VAL A 240 -11.58 20.94 13.38
C VAL A 240 -12.50 20.01 12.62
N THR A 241 -13.68 20.51 12.27
CA THR A 241 -14.62 19.79 11.40
C THR A 241 -14.49 20.31 9.96
N LEU A 242 -14.06 19.44 9.07
CA LEU A 242 -14.02 19.69 7.64
C LEU A 242 -15.40 19.35 7.05
N MET A 243 -15.85 20.14 6.09
CA MET A 243 -17.12 19.94 5.39
C MET A 243 -16.86 19.83 3.90
N THR A 244 -17.64 19.00 3.20
CA THR A 244 -17.63 18.97 1.73
C THR A 244 -18.37 20.19 1.17
N ASP A 245 -18.00 20.59 -0.03
CA ASP A 245 -18.74 21.59 -0.78
C ASP A 245 -20.16 21.10 -1.12
N ARG A 246 -21.06 22.05 -1.35
CA ARG A 246 -22.40 21.77 -1.84
C ARG A 246 -22.33 21.47 -3.34
N ILE A 247 -22.82 20.29 -3.73
CA ILE A 247 -22.83 19.85 -5.12
C ILE A 247 -24.29 19.81 -5.58
N PRO A 248 -24.67 20.56 -6.63
CA PRO A 248 -26.01 20.50 -7.18
C PRO A 248 -26.27 19.12 -7.81
N LEU A 249 -27.52 18.67 -7.69
CA LEU A 249 -28.00 17.39 -8.17
C LEU A 249 -29.37 17.55 -8.78
N THR A 250 -29.65 16.81 -9.84
CA THR A 250 -30.99 16.72 -10.43
C THR A 250 -31.53 15.32 -10.17
N VAL A 251 -32.59 15.23 -9.37
CA VAL A 251 -33.31 13.95 -9.13
C VAL A 251 -34.68 14.04 -9.77
N GLU A 252 -34.93 13.20 -10.77
CA GLU A 252 -36.25 13.06 -11.40
C GLU A 252 -37.08 12.07 -10.58
N GLU A 253 -38.29 12.48 -10.21
CA GLU A 253 -39.25 11.56 -9.58
C GLU A 253 -39.74 10.57 -10.65
N VAL A 254 -39.53 9.29 -10.39
CA VAL A 254 -40.24 8.26 -11.13
C VAL A 254 -41.66 8.24 -10.59
N ALA A 255 -42.61 8.81 -11.35
CA ALA A 255 -44.01 8.62 -11.05
C ALA A 255 -44.29 7.11 -11.00
N LEU A 256 -44.48 6.58 -9.82
CA LEU A 256 -45.06 5.25 -9.64
C LEU A 256 -46.47 5.31 -10.22
N ASN A 257 -46.56 5.15 -11.55
CA ASN A 257 -47.82 4.85 -12.17
C ASN A 257 -48.33 3.56 -11.52
N SER A 258 -49.13 3.72 -10.51
CA SER A 258 -50.01 2.68 -9.92
C SER A 258 -51.03 2.20 -10.98
N GLY A 259 -50.50 1.81 -12.13
CA GLY A 259 -51.26 1.28 -13.26
C GLY A 259 -51.41 -0.23 -13.16
N PHE A 260 -51.68 -0.77 -11.98
CA PHE A 260 -52.41 -2.04 -11.94
C PHE A 260 -53.88 -1.73 -12.25
N LYS A 261 -54.22 -1.55 -13.55
CA LYS A 261 -55.57 -1.70 -14.02
C LYS A 261 -56.01 -3.11 -13.67
N LYS A 262 -56.78 -3.22 -12.58
CA LYS A 262 -57.55 -4.41 -12.24
C LYS A 262 -58.44 -4.70 -13.48
N LYS A 263 -58.10 -5.68 -14.25
CA LYS A 263 -58.90 -6.18 -15.38
C LYS A 263 -60.19 -6.72 -14.77
N GLN A 264 -61.25 -5.92 -14.86
CA GLN A 264 -62.57 -6.38 -14.52
C GLN A 264 -62.98 -7.43 -15.54
N THR A 265 -63.12 -8.64 -15.11
CA THR A 265 -63.83 -9.70 -15.80
C THR A 265 -65.31 -9.55 -15.52
N PRO A 266 -66.18 -9.54 -16.51
CA PRO A 266 -67.66 -9.49 -16.25
C PRO A 266 -68.08 -10.78 -15.61
N SER A 267 -68.75 -10.66 -14.48
CA SER A 267 -69.40 -11.76 -13.76
C SER A 267 -70.80 -11.92 -14.21
N ASP A 268 -71.19 -13.14 -14.41
CA ASP A 268 -72.59 -13.54 -14.35
C ASP A 268 -72.92 -14.25 -13.04
N LEU A 269 -73.85 -13.66 -12.35
CA LEU A 269 -75.02 -14.16 -11.62
C LEU A 269 -74.91 -15.34 -10.61
N ASN A 270 -75.48 -15.02 -9.44
CA ASN A 270 -76.30 -15.82 -8.50
C ASN A 270 -75.59 -16.69 -7.45
N SER A 271 -75.66 -16.34 -6.20
CA SER A 271 -76.64 -16.94 -5.27
C SER A 271 -76.34 -16.54 -3.81
N SER A 272 -77.39 -16.09 -3.21
CA SER A 272 -77.75 -16.02 -1.77
C SER A 272 -77.01 -17.01 -0.85
N ASN A 273 -76.45 -16.54 0.25
CA ASN A 273 -76.87 -16.89 1.63
C ASN A 273 -76.03 -16.25 2.72
N ASN A 274 -76.75 -15.81 3.72
CA ASN A 274 -76.31 -15.29 5.01
C ASN A 274 -75.24 -16.13 5.71
N ASN A 275 -74.25 -15.47 6.35
CA ASN A 275 -74.01 -15.70 7.78
C ASN A 275 -72.90 -14.75 8.31
N THR A 276 -73.22 -14.24 9.46
CA THR A 276 -72.52 -13.52 10.49
C THR A 276 -71.00 -13.75 10.52
N ALA A 277 -70.22 -12.71 10.32
CA ALA A 277 -68.75 -12.79 10.39
C ALA A 277 -68.22 -12.19 11.67
N SER A 278 -67.47 -12.96 12.40
CA SER A 278 -66.58 -12.63 13.48
C SER A 278 -65.37 -11.82 13.02
N PRO A 279 -64.79 -10.93 13.83
CA PRO A 279 -63.73 -10.01 13.38
C PRO A 279 -62.29 -10.62 13.25
N GLU A 280 -62.16 -11.90 13.08
CA GLU A 280 -60.87 -12.60 12.97
C GLU A 280 -60.37 -12.80 11.53
N SER A 281 -61.11 -12.36 10.52
CA SER A 281 -60.72 -12.59 9.11
C SER A 281 -59.87 -11.48 8.48
N ALA A 282 -59.48 -10.44 9.22
CA ALA A 282 -58.68 -9.34 8.70
C ALA A 282 -57.13 -9.59 8.72
N LEU A 283 -56.67 -10.68 9.34
CA LEU A 283 -55.27 -10.99 9.46
C LEU A 283 -54.78 -12.12 8.52
N SER A 284 -55.70 -12.80 7.81
CA SER A 284 -55.35 -13.90 6.89
C SER A 284 -54.96 -13.43 5.48
N ASP A 285 -55.22 -12.16 5.14
CA ASP A 285 -54.93 -11.63 3.80
C ASP A 285 -53.48 -11.16 3.61
N ILE A 286 -52.70 -11.18 4.69
CA ILE A 286 -51.26 -10.80 4.65
C ILE A 286 -50.33 -12.04 4.46
N LEU A 287 -50.87 -13.25 4.62
CA LEU A 287 -50.07 -14.48 4.61
C LEU A 287 -50.40 -15.47 3.47
N MET A 288 -51.23 -15.11 2.49
CA MET A 288 -51.33 -15.86 1.26
C MET A 288 -50.20 -15.45 0.32
N MET A 289 -48.98 -15.80 0.65
CA MET A 289 -47.98 -16.11 -0.34
C MET A 289 -48.47 -17.29 -1.13
N ASP A 290 -48.86 -17.04 -2.38
CA ASP A 290 -49.21 -18.09 -3.33
C ASP A 290 -48.04 -19.07 -3.43
N SER A 291 -48.20 -20.22 -2.79
CA SER A 291 -47.20 -21.29 -2.77
C SER A 291 -47.01 -22.00 -4.14
N THR A 292 -47.72 -21.49 -5.17
CA THR A 292 -47.58 -22.01 -6.54
C THR A 292 -46.58 -21.25 -7.38
N ILE A 293 -46.08 -20.07 -6.94
CA ILE A 293 -44.96 -19.41 -7.58
C ILE A 293 -43.69 -19.98 -6.97
N THR A 294 -43.24 -21.12 -7.47
CA THR A 294 -41.85 -21.49 -7.29
C THR A 294 -41.01 -20.36 -7.88
N PRO A 295 -40.19 -19.65 -7.08
CA PRO A 295 -39.29 -18.66 -7.63
C PRO A 295 -38.44 -19.39 -8.67
N GLN A 296 -38.61 -19.09 -9.96
CA GLN A 296 -37.60 -19.43 -10.93
C GLN A 296 -36.37 -18.60 -10.61
N TRP A 297 -35.60 -19.05 -9.64
CA TRP A 297 -34.22 -18.66 -9.55
C TRP A 297 -33.64 -19.02 -10.89
N SER A 298 -33.28 -18.03 -11.69
CA SER A 298 -32.46 -18.22 -12.88
C SER A 298 -31.39 -19.22 -12.47
N VAL A 299 -31.42 -20.39 -13.11
CA VAL A 299 -30.55 -21.53 -12.80
C VAL A 299 -29.16 -20.95 -12.56
N ALA A 300 -28.71 -21.07 -11.33
CA ALA A 300 -27.38 -20.60 -10.97
C ALA A 300 -26.46 -21.18 -12.02
N SER A 301 -25.83 -20.31 -12.81
CA SER A 301 -24.93 -20.72 -13.89
C SER A 301 -23.99 -21.75 -13.28
N THR A 302 -24.00 -22.96 -13.82
CA THR A 302 -23.19 -24.07 -13.32
C THR A 302 -21.78 -23.51 -13.14
N PRO A 303 -21.19 -23.64 -11.94
CA PRO A 303 -19.92 -23.01 -11.66
C PRO A 303 -18.93 -23.40 -12.75
N ALA A 304 -18.17 -22.43 -13.26
CA ALA A 304 -17.32 -22.57 -14.45
C ALA A 304 -16.41 -23.81 -14.43
N TRP A 305 -16.00 -24.26 -13.23
CA TRP A 305 -15.18 -25.46 -13.02
C TRP A 305 -15.89 -26.78 -13.36
N ARG A 306 -17.20 -26.78 -13.52
CA ARG A 306 -18.01 -27.95 -13.94
C ARG A 306 -18.10 -28.07 -15.46
N ASN A 307 -17.67 -27.05 -16.17
CA ASN A 307 -17.68 -27.07 -17.65
C ASN A 307 -16.35 -27.67 -18.14
N SER A 308 -16.43 -28.67 -19.01
CA SER A 308 -15.26 -29.33 -19.63
C SER A 308 -14.38 -28.33 -20.40
N ALA A 309 -14.98 -27.29 -20.98
CA ALA A 309 -14.27 -26.20 -21.65
C ALA A 309 -13.35 -25.41 -20.69
N PHE A 310 -13.72 -25.26 -19.44
CA PHE A 310 -12.87 -24.60 -18.43
C PHE A 310 -11.57 -25.39 -18.23
N TRP A 311 -11.66 -26.70 -18.10
CA TRP A 311 -10.50 -27.56 -17.88
C TRP A 311 -9.61 -27.64 -19.12
N SER A 312 -10.19 -27.66 -20.35
CA SER A 312 -9.41 -27.69 -21.60
C SER A 312 -8.57 -26.42 -21.78
N VAL A 313 -9.12 -25.22 -21.48
CA VAL A 313 -8.39 -23.94 -21.56
C VAL A 313 -7.26 -23.89 -20.51
N ASN A 314 -7.51 -24.32 -19.27
CA ASN A 314 -6.49 -24.35 -18.24
C ASN A 314 -5.38 -25.37 -18.55
N LEU A 315 -5.72 -26.53 -19.09
CA LEU A 315 -4.74 -27.55 -19.48
C LEU A 315 -3.85 -27.05 -20.63
N LEU A 316 -4.42 -26.32 -21.57
CA LEU A 316 -3.69 -25.70 -22.67
C LEU A 316 -2.73 -24.62 -22.18
N SER A 317 -3.13 -23.81 -21.21
CA SER A 317 -2.27 -22.78 -20.62
C SER A 317 -1.09 -23.39 -19.83
N ILE A 318 -1.34 -24.48 -19.09
CA ILE A 318 -0.29 -25.21 -18.36
C ILE A 318 0.71 -25.85 -19.32
N THR A 319 0.24 -26.47 -20.40
CA THR A 319 1.13 -27.07 -21.41
C THR A 319 1.99 -26.00 -22.10
N LEU A 320 1.43 -24.83 -22.43
CA LEU A 320 2.19 -23.71 -22.99
C LEU A 320 3.28 -23.21 -22.02
N LEU A 321 2.99 -23.12 -20.73
CA LEU A 321 3.96 -22.75 -19.71
C LEU A 321 5.09 -23.78 -19.57
N ILE A 322 4.78 -25.07 -19.64
CA ILE A 322 5.78 -26.15 -19.62
C ILE A 322 6.66 -26.09 -20.86
N ILE A 323 6.09 -25.85 -22.04
CA ILE A 323 6.85 -25.69 -23.30
C ILE A 323 7.76 -24.46 -23.22
N ALA A 324 7.25 -23.33 -22.73
CA ALA A 324 8.07 -22.12 -22.53
C ALA A 324 9.21 -22.33 -21.53
N ALA A 325 8.95 -23.00 -20.41
CA ALA A 325 9.96 -23.31 -19.40
C ALA A 325 11.04 -24.29 -19.93
N THR A 326 10.65 -25.30 -20.68
CA THR A 326 11.58 -26.24 -21.31
C THR A 326 12.40 -25.57 -22.41
N TRP A 327 11.78 -24.71 -23.21
CA TRP A 327 12.48 -23.93 -24.24
C TRP A 327 13.50 -22.98 -23.60
N LEU A 328 13.14 -22.27 -22.54
CA LEU A 328 14.05 -21.41 -21.78
C LEU A 328 15.23 -22.19 -21.19
N ARG A 329 14.98 -23.38 -20.62
CA ARG A 329 16.05 -24.25 -20.09
C ARG A 329 17.00 -24.75 -21.18
N LEU A 330 16.45 -25.13 -22.33
CA LEU A 330 17.26 -25.55 -23.48
C LEU A 330 18.07 -24.40 -24.08
N HIS A 331 17.50 -23.21 -24.14
CA HIS A 331 18.18 -22.00 -24.61
C HIS A 331 19.31 -21.59 -23.67
N GLN A 332 19.09 -21.66 -22.36
CA GLN A 332 20.12 -21.40 -21.34
C GLN A 332 21.26 -22.45 -21.40
N LYS A 333 20.95 -23.73 -21.64
CA LYS A 333 21.97 -24.77 -21.86
C LYS A 333 22.80 -24.52 -23.11
N LYS A 334 22.17 -24.12 -24.23
CA LYS A 334 22.91 -23.78 -25.47
C LYS A 334 23.86 -22.58 -25.26
N THR A 335 23.40 -21.54 -24.55
CA THR A 335 24.21 -20.35 -24.27
C THR A 335 25.41 -20.70 -23.35
N GLN A 336 25.19 -21.58 -22.35
CA GLN A 336 26.27 -22.06 -21.49
C GLN A 336 27.29 -22.95 -22.23
N GLN A 337 26.82 -23.73 -23.20
CA GLN A 337 27.71 -24.61 -23.98
C GLN A 337 28.53 -23.83 -24.99
N SER A 338 27.97 -22.80 -25.62
CA SER A 338 28.69 -21.87 -26.52
C SER A 338 29.77 -21.12 -25.77
N GLY A 339 29.50 -20.60 -24.55
CA GLY A 339 30.48 -19.91 -23.72
C GLY A 339 31.64 -20.82 -23.25
N LYS A 340 31.39 -22.10 -23.00
CA LYS A 340 32.44 -23.07 -22.66
C LYS A 340 33.34 -23.40 -23.84
N ILE A 341 32.84 -23.49 -25.06
CA ILE A 341 33.60 -23.74 -26.26
C ILE A 341 34.50 -22.53 -26.54
N ASN A 342 33.95 -21.32 -26.48
CA ASN A 342 34.73 -20.09 -26.72
C ASN A 342 35.84 -19.87 -25.68
N ALA A 343 35.63 -20.19 -24.42
CA ALA A 343 36.65 -20.08 -23.38
C ALA A 343 37.79 -21.10 -23.53
N LYS A 344 37.47 -22.33 -23.94
CA LYS A 344 38.47 -23.36 -24.24
C LYS A 344 39.32 -23.01 -25.47
N GLU A 345 38.67 -22.50 -26.51
CA GLU A 345 39.31 -22.09 -27.75
C GLU A 345 40.24 -20.88 -27.53
N ALA A 346 39.83 -19.93 -26.68
CA ALA A 346 40.66 -18.82 -26.26
C ALA A 346 41.87 -19.27 -25.43
N LEU A 347 41.72 -20.27 -24.59
CA LEU A 347 42.81 -20.83 -23.76
C LEU A 347 43.79 -21.65 -24.58
N GLU A 348 43.33 -22.36 -25.61
CA GLU A 348 44.20 -23.05 -26.57
C GLU A 348 44.99 -22.10 -27.46
N THR A 349 44.35 -20.98 -27.89
CA THR A 349 45.08 -19.95 -28.66
C THR A 349 46.14 -19.24 -27.81
N LEU A 350 45.92 -19.02 -26.54
CA LEU A 350 46.94 -18.50 -25.61
C LEU A 350 48.08 -19.49 -25.38
N LYS A 351 47.80 -20.80 -25.30
CA LYS A 351 48.84 -21.84 -25.15
C LYS A 351 49.68 -22.04 -26.41
N LYS A 352 49.09 -21.79 -27.58
CA LYS A 352 49.75 -22.02 -28.88
C LYS A 352 50.62 -20.84 -29.34
N ASN A 353 50.36 -19.63 -28.85
CA ASN A 353 51.15 -18.44 -29.19
C ASN A 353 52.18 -18.13 -28.11
N ASN A 354 53.36 -18.72 -28.25
CA ASN A 354 54.57 -18.31 -27.54
C ASN A 354 55.12 -17.03 -28.21
N ALA A 355 54.32 -15.97 -28.30
CA ALA A 355 54.65 -14.77 -29.06
C ALA A 355 55.32 -13.72 -28.16
N SER A 356 56.12 -12.84 -28.80
CA SER A 356 56.74 -11.68 -28.17
C SER A 356 55.83 -10.88 -27.26
N ASP A 357 56.34 -10.38 -26.13
CA ASP A 357 55.59 -9.80 -24.99
C ASP A 357 54.44 -8.86 -25.35
N THR A 358 54.53 -8.05 -26.37
CA THR A 358 53.53 -7.05 -26.74
C THR A 358 52.26 -7.63 -27.40
N GLN A 359 52.37 -8.75 -28.10
CA GLN A 359 51.22 -9.45 -28.70
C GLN A 359 50.51 -10.33 -27.66
N PHE A 360 51.24 -10.87 -26.70
CA PHE A 360 50.67 -11.66 -25.60
C PHE A 360 49.74 -10.83 -24.72
N ASP A 361 50.15 -9.60 -24.35
CA ASP A 361 49.37 -8.69 -23.55
C ASP A 361 48.05 -8.29 -24.23
N LEU A 362 48.05 -8.09 -25.55
CA LEU A 362 46.82 -7.76 -26.32
C LEU A 362 45.84 -8.94 -26.38
N ILE A 363 46.34 -10.14 -26.59
CA ILE A 363 45.54 -11.38 -26.64
C ILE A 363 45.04 -11.72 -25.25
N ALA A 364 45.85 -11.57 -24.21
CA ALA A 364 45.44 -11.78 -22.81
C ALA A 364 44.37 -10.78 -22.37
N TYR A 365 44.49 -9.51 -22.77
CA TYR A 365 43.48 -8.48 -22.49
C TYR A 365 42.16 -8.78 -23.18
N ASP A 366 42.18 -9.21 -24.45
CA ASP A 366 40.93 -9.53 -25.19
C ASP A 366 40.25 -10.80 -24.65
N CYS A 367 41.04 -11.80 -24.22
CA CYS A 367 40.53 -12.97 -23.50
C CYS A 367 39.91 -12.62 -22.15
N LEU A 368 40.59 -11.80 -21.34
CA LEU A 368 40.03 -11.31 -20.05
C LEU A 368 38.77 -10.48 -20.25
N ARG A 369 38.74 -9.61 -21.25
CA ARG A 369 37.56 -8.81 -21.58
C ARG A 369 36.36 -9.68 -21.97
N ARG A 370 36.57 -10.74 -22.76
CA ARG A 370 35.53 -11.71 -23.14
C ARG A 370 35.04 -12.51 -21.91
N MET A 371 35.93 -12.95 -21.02
CA MET A 371 35.60 -13.67 -19.79
C MET A 371 34.85 -12.80 -18.79
N ILE A 372 35.17 -11.51 -18.68
CA ILE A 372 34.46 -10.53 -17.83
C ILE A 372 33.05 -10.23 -18.39
N SER A 373 32.93 -10.08 -19.73
CA SER A 373 31.61 -9.85 -20.36
C SER A 373 30.66 -11.04 -20.20
N GLU A 374 31.17 -12.27 -20.02
CA GLU A 374 30.41 -13.49 -19.82
C GLU A 374 30.08 -13.78 -18.33
N LYS A 375 30.41 -12.90 -17.37
CA LYS A 375 30.17 -13.07 -15.91
C LYS A 375 30.76 -14.32 -15.25
N LYS A 376 31.88 -14.85 -15.77
CA LYS A 376 32.51 -16.09 -15.27
C LYS A 376 33.83 -15.89 -14.56
N ILE A 377 33.91 -14.94 -13.64
CA ILE A 377 35.15 -14.69 -12.83
C ILE A 377 35.46 -15.84 -11.83
N LYS A 378 34.53 -16.72 -11.55
CA LYS A 378 34.74 -17.80 -10.55
C LYS A 378 35.67 -18.96 -10.99
N GLU A 379 35.99 -19.07 -12.27
CA GLU A 379 36.80 -20.17 -12.80
C GLU A 379 38.31 -19.80 -13.00
N ILE A 380 38.72 -18.58 -12.69
CA ILE A 380 40.10 -18.11 -12.88
C ILE A 380 40.96 -18.22 -11.61
N SER A 381 40.34 -18.42 -10.45
CA SER A 381 41.02 -18.45 -9.14
C SER A 381 42.07 -19.58 -8.94
N PRO A 382 42.06 -20.72 -9.66
CA PRO A 382 43.08 -21.75 -9.48
C PRO A 382 44.29 -21.62 -10.42
N LEU A 383 44.34 -20.62 -11.34
CA LEU A 383 45.34 -20.52 -12.40
C LEU A 383 46.24 -19.28 -12.31
N LEU A 384 46.08 -18.47 -11.27
CA LEU A 384 46.96 -17.37 -10.84
C LEU A 384 47.43 -17.66 -9.41
#